data_af48e4fb7bfcb5f99b418dee43485057
#
_entry.id   af48e4fb7bfcb5f99b418dee43485057
#
_cell.length_a   1.000
_cell.length_b   1.000
_cell.length_c   1.000
_cell.angle_alpha   90.00
_cell.angle_beta   90.00
_cell.angle_gamma   90.00
#
_symmetry.space_group_name_H-M   'P 1'
#
loop_
_entity.id
_entity.type
_entity.pdbx_description
1 polymer ?
#
loop_
_entity_poly.entity_id
_entity_poly.type
_entity_poly.pdbx_seq_one_letter_code
_entity_poly.pdbx_strand_id
1 'polypeptide(L)'
;WFAPSRRYDFLAPETRYQLDGERSRHAIDPILEVFGESKVTFYLVGEMVGWYPELPEKISSAGHEVGFHCHIHRRLDDAKEIKKDLIASAGWIQKYKVRGYRAPMINTIEEVYPLLAKHNFLYSSSQYAPAGIAVKKGDVWEIPVSTLSLLNTPTEFNAPRYMNLKLVSGGEFPYGSSFTSGLFRKTVYNIIEREFKAGRSPVIFLHPYEIVTPK
;
A
#
# COMPACT_ATOMS: atom_id res chain seq x y z
N TRP A 1 -6.66 7.95 -4.63
CA TRP A 1 -6.72 7.61 -6.04
C TRP A 1 -7.97 6.81 -6.38
N PHE A 2 -8.76 7.30 -7.33
CA PHE A 2 -10.11 6.79 -7.63
C PHE A 2 -10.29 6.28 -9.07
N ALA A 3 -9.21 6.04 -9.81
CA ALA A 3 -9.28 5.59 -11.19
C ALA A 3 -9.21 4.05 -11.31
N PRO A 4 -10.31 3.37 -11.58
CA PRO A 4 -10.40 1.90 -11.52
C PRO A 4 -10.02 1.18 -12.83
N SER A 5 -9.38 1.83 -13.78
CA SER A 5 -9.11 1.23 -15.08
C SER A 5 -7.96 0.22 -15.04
N ARG A 6 -8.19 -1.00 -15.57
CA ARG A 6 -7.13 -2.01 -15.75
C ARG A 6 -6.05 -1.62 -16.77
N ARG A 7 -6.29 -0.55 -17.56
CA ARG A 7 -5.39 -0.01 -18.59
C ARG A 7 -5.04 1.43 -18.31
N TYR A 8 -5.03 1.81 -17.05
CA TYR A 8 -4.82 3.17 -16.61
C TYR A 8 -3.50 3.77 -17.13
N ASP A 9 -2.42 2.99 -17.10
CA ASP A 9 -1.08 3.36 -17.56
C ASP A 9 -0.96 3.62 -19.07
N PHE A 10 -1.91 3.12 -19.88
CA PHE A 10 -1.96 3.38 -21.33
C PHE A 10 -2.71 4.66 -21.69
N LEU A 11 -3.35 5.31 -20.72
CA LEU A 11 -4.06 6.56 -20.95
C LEU A 11 -3.10 7.74 -20.93
N ALA A 12 -3.44 8.80 -21.67
CA ALA A 12 -2.71 10.06 -21.62
C ALA A 12 -2.81 10.68 -20.20
N PRO A 13 -1.78 11.42 -19.75
CA PRO A 13 -1.79 12.05 -18.42
C PRO A 13 -3.04 12.90 -18.14
N GLU A 14 -3.49 13.66 -19.14
CA GLU A 14 -4.69 14.51 -19.06
C GLU A 14 -5.95 13.69 -18.84
N THR A 15 -6.06 12.54 -19.51
CA THR A 15 -7.19 11.62 -19.35
C THR A 15 -7.17 10.99 -17.95
N ARG A 16 -5.99 10.65 -17.43
CA ARG A 16 -5.86 10.13 -16.06
C ARG A 16 -6.28 11.15 -15.00
N TYR A 17 -5.88 12.40 -15.18
CA TYR A 17 -6.32 13.50 -14.32
C TYR A 17 -7.86 13.68 -14.36
N GLN A 18 -8.45 13.69 -15.57
CA GLN A 18 -9.90 13.78 -15.74
C GLN A 18 -10.65 12.61 -15.09
N LEU A 19 -10.08 11.40 -15.14
CA LEU A 19 -10.66 10.22 -14.49
C LEU A 19 -10.65 10.34 -12.96
N ASP A 20 -9.64 10.97 -12.36
CA ASP A 20 -9.66 11.26 -10.93
C ASP A 20 -10.73 12.31 -10.59
N GLY A 21 -10.93 13.31 -11.45
CA GLY A 21 -11.99 14.30 -11.32
C GLY A 21 -11.98 15.02 -9.96
N GLU A 22 -10.78 15.34 -9.45
CA GLU A 22 -10.52 15.94 -8.13
C GLU A 22 -10.97 15.09 -6.93
N ARG A 23 -11.42 13.85 -7.15
CA ARG A 23 -11.90 12.99 -6.06
C ARG A 23 -10.83 12.71 -5.01
N SER A 24 -9.59 12.50 -5.43
CA SER A 24 -8.46 12.31 -4.50
C SER A 24 -8.25 13.53 -3.60
N ARG A 25 -8.40 14.72 -4.16
CA ARG A 25 -8.30 16.00 -3.44
C ARG A 25 -9.42 16.18 -2.42
N HIS A 26 -10.65 15.91 -2.85
CA HIS A 26 -11.84 16.07 -1.99
C HIS A 26 -11.98 14.99 -0.93
N ALA A 27 -11.41 13.81 -1.16
CA ALA A 27 -11.50 12.70 -0.23
C ALA A 27 -10.58 12.83 0.98
N ILE A 28 -9.50 13.64 0.90
CA ILE A 28 -8.47 13.63 1.93
C ILE A 28 -9.00 14.11 3.29
N ASP A 29 -9.73 15.20 3.34
CA ASP A 29 -10.21 15.77 4.59
C ASP A 29 -11.18 14.81 5.33
N PRO A 30 -12.21 14.22 4.68
CA PRO A 30 -13.03 13.18 5.30
C PRO A 30 -12.25 11.93 5.75
N ILE A 31 -11.21 11.54 5.01
CA ILE A 31 -10.39 10.39 5.38
C ILE A 31 -9.57 10.70 6.64
N LEU A 32 -8.97 11.88 6.72
CA LEU A 32 -8.22 12.31 7.91
C LEU A 32 -9.14 12.38 9.14
N GLU A 33 -10.37 12.85 8.97
CA GLU A 33 -11.38 12.87 10.04
C GLU A 33 -11.72 11.45 10.54
N VAL A 34 -11.88 10.48 9.63
CA VAL A 34 -12.16 9.08 10.00
C VAL A 34 -11.03 8.47 10.84
N PHE A 35 -9.77 8.78 10.52
CA PHE A 35 -8.65 8.27 11.29
C PHE A 35 -8.42 9.00 12.62
N GLY A 36 -8.83 10.26 12.73
CA GLY A 36 -8.69 11.04 13.96
C GLY A 36 -7.26 11.01 14.52
N GLU A 37 -7.10 10.55 15.75
CA GLU A 37 -5.79 10.44 16.39
C GLU A 37 -4.96 9.21 15.95
N SER A 38 -5.58 8.24 15.27
CA SER A 38 -4.91 7.03 14.80
C SER A 38 -3.91 7.37 13.69
N LYS A 39 -2.66 6.95 13.83
CA LYS A 39 -1.62 7.22 12.84
C LYS A 39 -1.56 6.10 11.79
N VAL A 40 -1.54 6.49 10.53
CA VAL A 40 -1.50 5.57 9.38
C VAL A 40 -0.49 6.05 8.34
N THR A 41 -0.08 5.16 7.45
CA THR A 41 0.76 5.49 6.29
C THR A 41 -0.11 5.66 5.05
N PHE A 42 -0.02 6.81 4.41
CA PHE A 42 -0.65 7.08 3.12
C PHE A 42 0.34 6.81 1.99
N TYR A 43 0.17 5.71 1.27
CA TYR A 43 0.99 5.41 0.10
C TYR A 43 0.47 6.17 -1.12
N LEU A 44 1.21 7.20 -1.54
CA LEU A 44 0.78 8.11 -2.59
C LEU A 44 1.33 7.69 -3.96
N VAL A 45 0.51 7.95 -4.99
CA VAL A 45 0.89 7.84 -6.39
C VAL A 45 1.51 9.16 -6.85
N GLY A 46 2.68 9.11 -7.48
CA GLY A 46 3.47 10.31 -7.79
C GLY A 46 2.77 11.30 -8.71
N GLU A 47 2.07 10.85 -9.75
CA GLU A 47 1.32 11.76 -10.62
C GLU A 47 0.19 12.46 -9.87
N MET A 48 -0.46 11.79 -8.89
CA MET A 48 -1.47 12.42 -8.05
C MET A 48 -0.87 13.55 -7.18
N VAL A 49 0.36 13.36 -6.69
CA VAL A 49 1.08 14.43 -5.99
C VAL A 49 1.41 15.59 -6.94
N GLY A 50 1.65 15.28 -8.21
CA GLY A 50 1.81 16.31 -9.25
C GLY A 50 0.52 17.11 -9.50
N TRP A 51 -0.63 16.46 -9.47
CA TRP A 51 -1.94 17.13 -9.64
C TRP A 51 -2.38 17.91 -8.40
N TYR A 52 -2.10 17.39 -7.23
CA TYR A 52 -2.54 17.93 -5.93
C TYR A 52 -1.34 18.02 -4.96
N PRO A 53 -0.43 18.98 -5.17
CA PRO A 53 0.81 19.08 -4.40
C PRO A 53 0.60 19.40 -2.92
N GLU A 54 -0.60 19.82 -2.53
CA GLU A 54 -1.00 20.04 -1.15
C GLU A 54 -1.27 18.75 -0.35
N LEU A 55 -1.55 17.62 -1.01
CA LEU A 55 -1.92 16.39 -0.31
C LEU A 55 -0.85 15.86 0.64
N PRO A 56 0.43 15.73 0.25
CA PRO A 56 1.46 15.27 1.18
C PRO A 56 1.60 16.16 2.41
N GLU A 57 1.45 17.49 2.24
CA GLU A 57 1.52 18.46 3.34
C GLU A 57 0.35 18.29 4.31
N LYS A 58 -0.88 18.19 3.79
CA LYS A 58 -2.07 17.94 4.63
C LYS A 58 -1.93 16.66 5.46
N ILE A 59 -1.48 15.57 4.83
CA ILE A 59 -1.25 14.27 5.48
C ILE A 59 -0.20 14.39 6.58
N SER A 60 0.95 14.97 6.26
CA SER A 60 2.05 15.15 7.22
C SER A 60 1.64 16.04 8.39
N SER A 61 0.96 17.17 8.11
CA SER A 61 0.51 18.12 9.14
C SER A 61 -0.54 17.51 10.09
N ALA A 62 -1.32 16.54 9.62
CA ALA A 62 -2.21 15.74 10.45
C ALA A 62 -1.46 14.65 11.26
N GLY A 63 -0.13 14.56 11.10
CA GLY A 63 0.73 13.62 11.83
C GLY A 63 0.71 12.20 11.30
N HIS A 64 0.23 11.98 10.08
CA HIS A 64 0.32 10.68 9.39
C HIS A 64 1.61 10.58 8.59
N GLU A 65 1.99 9.34 8.26
CA GLU A 65 3.14 9.09 7.40
C GLU A 65 2.75 9.17 5.92
N VAL A 66 3.64 9.79 5.12
CA VAL A 66 3.58 9.76 3.66
C VAL A 66 4.53 8.68 3.15
N GLY A 67 3.98 7.68 2.45
CA GLY A 67 4.70 6.61 1.79
C GLY A 67 4.64 6.73 0.27
N PHE A 68 5.51 6.00 -0.42
CA PHE A 68 5.57 5.93 -1.87
C PHE A 68 4.90 4.65 -2.39
N HIS A 69 4.02 4.79 -3.38
CA HIS A 69 3.40 3.65 -4.05
C HIS A 69 4.05 3.36 -5.41
N CYS A 70 3.96 4.31 -6.32
CA CYS A 70 4.51 4.30 -7.68
C CYS A 70 4.39 5.72 -8.24
N HIS A 71 4.94 5.97 -9.43
CA HIS A 71 4.68 7.24 -10.11
C HIS A 71 3.35 7.19 -10.86
N ILE A 72 3.16 6.18 -11.71
CA ILE A 72 1.88 5.89 -12.39
C ILE A 72 1.41 4.53 -11.90
N HIS A 73 0.14 4.43 -11.47
CA HIS A 73 -0.39 3.19 -10.89
C HIS A 73 -0.51 2.10 -11.95
N ARG A 74 0.45 1.22 -11.96
CA ARG A 74 0.52 0.03 -12.80
C ARG A 74 1.30 -1.07 -12.09
N ARG A 75 1.21 -2.27 -12.60
CA ARG A 75 2.05 -3.36 -12.13
C ARG A 75 3.52 -3.08 -12.51
N LEU A 76 4.42 -3.30 -11.59
CA LEU A 76 5.86 -3.09 -11.74
C LEU A 76 6.57 -4.44 -11.58
N ASP A 77 6.92 -5.06 -12.69
CA ASP A 77 7.57 -6.38 -12.76
C ASP A 77 9.08 -6.30 -13.09
N ASP A 78 9.59 -5.09 -13.33
CA ASP A 78 10.97 -4.83 -13.74
C ASP A 78 11.59 -3.73 -12.86
N ALA A 79 12.80 -3.99 -12.38
CA ALA A 79 13.60 -3.05 -11.61
C ALA A 79 13.85 -1.71 -12.33
N LYS A 80 13.94 -1.71 -13.67
CA LYS A 80 14.09 -0.49 -14.48
C LYS A 80 12.86 0.40 -14.40
N GLU A 81 11.67 -0.19 -14.45
CA GLU A 81 10.42 0.55 -14.32
C GLU A 81 10.25 1.15 -12.91
N ILE A 82 10.60 0.37 -11.87
CA ILE A 82 10.60 0.87 -10.49
C ILE A 82 11.58 2.04 -10.34
N LYS A 83 12.77 1.93 -10.91
CA LYS A 83 13.76 3.01 -10.91
C LYS A 83 13.25 4.28 -11.62
N LYS A 84 12.58 4.14 -12.77
CA LYS A 84 11.96 5.28 -13.46
C LYS A 84 10.92 5.98 -12.59
N ASP A 85 10.07 5.21 -11.92
CA ASP A 85 9.04 5.74 -11.02
C ASP A 85 9.65 6.48 -9.82
N LEU A 86 10.70 5.93 -9.23
CA LEU A 86 11.46 6.59 -8.15
C LEU A 86 12.09 7.91 -8.59
N ILE A 87 12.71 7.94 -9.78
CA ILE A 87 13.31 9.16 -10.34
C ILE A 87 12.23 10.20 -10.63
N ALA A 88 11.12 9.82 -11.25
CA ALA A 88 10.01 10.72 -11.57
C ALA A 88 9.35 11.33 -10.32
N SER A 89 9.44 10.64 -9.19
CA SER A 89 8.87 11.06 -7.90
C SER A 89 9.89 11.63 -6.92
N ALA A 90 11.18 11.70 -7.28
CA ALA A 90 12.28 12.00 -6.36
C ALA A 90 12.11 13.32 -5.60
N GLY A 91 11.58 14.36 -6.24
CA GLY A 91 11.41 15.68 -5.65
C GLY A 91 10.53 15.67 -4.39
N TRP A 92 9.34 15.07 -4.47
CA TRP A 92 8.45 15.02 -3.33
C TRP A 92 8.86 13.92 -2.32
N ILE A 93 9.43 12.79 -2.79
CA ILE A 93 10.01 11.76 -1.91
C ILE A 93 11.05 12.39 -0.98
N GLN A 94 11.94 13.20 -1.51
CA GLN A 94 12.97 13.88 -0.73
C GLN A 94 12.37 14.96 0.18
N LYS A 95 11.48 15.81 -0.35
CA LYS A 95 10.82 16.90 0.40
C LYS A 95 10.13 16.40 1.65
N TYR A 96 9.36 15.30 1.53
CA TYR A 96 8.59 14.74 2.64
C TYR A 96 9.32 13.62 3.39
N LYS A 97 10.60 13.39 3.09
CA LYS A 97 11.44 12.35 3.74
C LYS A 97 10.75 10.99 3.76
N VAL A 98 10.15 10.62 2.63
CA VAL A 98 9.42 9.36 2.48
C VAL A 98 10.33 8.17 2.77
N ARG A 99 9.89 7.25 3.63
CA ARG A 99 10.66 6.08 4.08
C ARG A 99 9.99 4.75 3.81
N GLY A 100 8.67 4.76 3.63
CA GLY A 100 7.87 3.57 3.38
C GLY A 100 7.52 3.41 1.90
N TYR A 101 7.58 2.17 1.41
CA TYR A 101 7.19 1.78 0.07
C TYR A 101 6.09 0.73 0.10
N ARG A 102 5.16 0.80 -0.85
CA ARG A 102 4.21 -0.28 -1.14
C ARG A 102 4.10 -0.48 -2.64
N ALA A 103 4.43 -1.69 -3.11
CA ALA A 103 4.29 -2.03 -4.52
C ALA A 103 2.82 -2.05 -4.95
N PRO A 104 2.49 -1.56 -6.15
CA PRO A 104 1.16 -1.73 -6.73
C PRO A 104 0.73 -3.19 -6.75
N MET A 105 -0.55 -3.43 -6.41
CA MET A 105 -1.15 -4.77 -6.38
C MET A 105 -0.47 -5.74 -5.40
N ILE A 106 0.29 -5.23 -4.41
CA ILE A 106 1.11 -6.05 -3.50
C ILE A 106 1.99 -7.03 -4.31
N ASN A 107 2.58 -6.52 -5.40
CA ASN A 107 3.43 -7.30 -6.28
C ASN A 107 4.84 -6.72 -6.30
N THR A 108 5.79 -7.43 -5.73
CA THR A 108 7.18 -7.00 -5.63
C THR A 108 8.16 -8.05 -6.18
N ILE A 109 9.36 -7.61 -6.50
CA ILE A 109 10.48 -8.42 -6.96
C ILE A 109 11.66 -8.22 -6.01
N GLU A 110 12.56 -9.19 -5.90
CA GLU A 110 13.71 -9.10 -4.98
C GLU A 110 14.64 -7.92 -5.32
N GLU A 111 14.77 -7.57 -6.58
CA GLU A 111 15.61 -6.46 -7.06
C GLU A 111 15.12 -5.07 -6.61
N VAL A 112 13.90 -4.97 -6.07
CA VAL A 112 13.39 -3.70 -5.54
C VAL A 112 14.14 -3.26 -4.29
N TYR A 113 14.51 -4.21 -3.41
CA TYR A 113 15.08 -3.87 -2.10
C TYR A 113 16.41 -3.11 -2.17
N PRO A 114 17.40 -3.51 -3.02
CA PRO A 114 18.60 -2.69 -3.23
C PRO A 114 18.30 -1.30 -3.81
N LEU A 115 17.28 -1.16 -4.67
CA LEU A 115 16.87 0.13 -5.19
C LEU A 115 16.26 1.01 -4.10
N LEU A 116 15.40 0.45 -3.26
CA LEU A 116 14.79 1.15 -2.14
C LEU A 116 15.85 1.63 -1.14
N ALA A 117 16.80 0.76 -0.77
CA ALA A 117 17.92 1.12 0.10
C ALA A 117 18.73 2.30 -0.45
N LYS A 118 19.05 2.27 -1.75
CA LYS A 118 19.77 3.35 -2.44
C LYS A 118 19.02 4.69 -2.41
N HIS A 119 17.69 4.67 -2.34
CA HIS A 119 16.84 5.85 -2.24
C HIS A 119 16.41 6.17 -0.80
N ASN A 120 17.09 5.58 0.20
CA ASN A 120 16.87 5.81 1.63
C ASN A 120 15.48 5.39 2.15
N PHE A 121 14.84 4.42 1.52
CA PHE A 121 13.66 3.78 2.10
C PHE A 121 14.08 2.84 3.24
N LEU A 122 13.31 2.83 4.31
CA LEU A 122 13.57 2.00 5.49
C LEU A 122 12.78 0.69 5.44
N TYR A 123 11.60 0.74 4.81
CA TYR A 123 10.74 -0.44 4.74
C TYR A 123 9.90 -0.48 3.46
N SER A 124 9.48 -1.69 3.14
CA SER A 124 8.47 -2.04 2.17
C SER A 124 7.32 -2.76 2.86
N SER A 125 6.12 -2.66 2.33
CA SER A 125 4.95 -3.43 2.75
C SER A 125 4.25 -3.96 1.50
N SER A 126 4.92 -4.90 0.82
CA SER A 126 4.59 -5.31 -0.55
C SER A 126 4.41 -6.83 -0.70
N GLN A 127 4.33 -7.54 0.40
CA GLN A 127 4.13 -8.99 0.44
C GLN A 127 2.99 -9.35 1.40
N TYR A 128 2.61 -10.63 1.43
CA TYR A 128 1.65 -11.17 2.38
C TYR A 128 2.34 -12.16 3.31
N ALA A 129 2.05 -12.10 4.61
CA ALA A 129 2.51 -13.07 5.61
C ALA A 129 1.64 -13.01 6.87
N PRO A 130 1.73 -14.00 7.79
CA PRO A 130 1.06 -13.93 9.08
C PRO A 130 1.45 -12.66 9.87
N ALA A 131 0.53 -12.20 10.73
CA ALA A 131 0.74 -11.02 11.55
C ALA A 131 1.98 -11.15 12.45
N GLY A 132 2.68 -10.03 12.66
CA GLY A 132 3.87 -9.96 13.51
C GLY A 132 5.17 -10.37 12.82
N ILE A 133 5.12 -10.73 11.53
CA ILE A 133 6.31 -11.03 10.74
C ILE A 133 6.85 -9.74 10.13
N ALA A 134 8.15 -9.51 10.31
CA ALA A 134 8.94 -8.54 9.56
C ALA A 134 10.26 -9.18 9.17
N VAL A 135 10.66 -9.03 7.91
CA VAL A 135 11.86 -9.67 7.36
C VAL A 135 12.81 -8.62 6.83
N LYS A 136 14.07 -8.71 7.22
CA LYS A 136 15.10 -7.81 6.70
C LYS A 136 15.59 -8.28 5.33
N LYS A 137 15.46 -7.43 4.33
CA LYS A 137 15.89 -7.63 2.95
C LYS A 137 17.04 -6.66 2.64
N GLY A 138 18.27 -7.05 2.92
CA GLY A 138 19.40 -6.12 2.91
C GLY A 138 19.22 -5.03 3.98
N ASP A 139 19.19 -3.76 3.57
CA ASP A 139 19.00 -2.61 4.46
C ASP A 139 17.52 -2.18 4.61
N VAL A 140 16.59 -2.86 3.94
CA VAL A 140 15.16 -2.53 3.97
C VAL A 140 14.39 -3.62 4.72
N TRP A 141 13.44 -3.23 5.57
CA TRP A 141 12.49 -4.15 6.19
C TRP A 141 11.31 -4.42 5.26
N GLU A 142 10.94 -5.67 5.07
CA GLU A 142 9.63 -6.02 4.52
C GLU A 142 8.67 -6.27 5.67
N ILE A 143 7.60 -5.47 5.73
CA ILE A 143 6.53 -5.53 6.73
C ILE A 143 5.26 -5.95 5.99
N PRO A 144 4.95 -7.26 5.91
CA PRO A 144 3.90 -7.76 5.04
C PRO A 144 2.49 -7.38 5.48
N VAL A 145 1.57 -7.35 4.52
CA VAL A 145 0.13 -7.34 4.76
C VAL A 145 -0.29 -8.67 5.37
N SER A 146 -1.14 -8.62 6.39
CA SER A 146 -1.38 -9.78 7.24
C SER A 146 -2.32 -10.81 6.62
N THR A 147 -1.92 -12.08 6.76
CA THR A 147 -2.71 -13.27 6.46
C THR A 147 -2.96 -14.09 7.72
N LEU A 148 -3.95 -14.97 7.65
CA LEU A 148 -4.20 -16.03 8.59
C LEU A 148 -3.98 -17.37 7.89
N SER A 149 -3.03 -18.17 8.34
CA SER A 149 -2.85 -19.56 7.90
C SER A 149 -3.99 -20.41 8.41
N LEU A 150 -4.73 -21.01 7.50
CA LEU A 150 -5.82 -21.96 7.78
C LEU A 150 -5.32 -23.42 7.88
N LEU A 151 -4.16 -23.69 7.28
CA LEU A 151 -3.47 -24.95 7.32
C LEU A 151 -2.27 -24.79 8.27
N ASN A 152 -2.10 -25.69 9.22
CA ASN A 152 -0.96 -25.71 10.17
C ASN A 152 0.39 -26.02 9.49
N THR A 153 0.60 -25.55 8.28
CA THR A 153 1.88 -25.62 7.58
C THR A 153 2.77 -24.49 8.07
N PRO A 154 4.03 -24.78 8.44
CA PRO A 154 4.99 -23.72 8.71
C PRO A 154 5.08 -22.87 7.44
N THR A 155 4.63 -21.64 7.54
CA THR A 155 4.72 -20.67 6.46
C THR A 155 6.17 -20.23 6.33
N GLU A 156 6.91 -20.88 5.46
CA GLU A 156 8.01 -20.20 4.82
C GLU A 156 7.42 -18.97 4.14
N PHE A 157 8.18 -17.86 4.20
CA PHE A 157 7.79 -16.56 3.67
C PHE A 157 7.68 -16.61 2.13
N ASN A 158 6.63 -17.23 1.62
CA ASN A 158 6.28 -17.30 0.22
C ASN A 158 5.08 -16.42 -0.05
N ALA A 159 5.32 -15.10 -0.15
CA ALA A 159 4.29 -14.20 -0.60
C ALA A 159 4.00 -14.47 -2.08
N PRO A 160 2.77 -14.86 -2.44
CA PRO A 160 2.41 -15.02 -3.84
C PRO A 160 2.46 -13.66 -4.53
N ARG A 161 2.94 -13.63 -5.77
CA ARG A 161 3.00 -12.43 -6.62
C ARG A 161 1.65 -11.77 -6.86
N TYR A 162 0.55 -12.41 -6.47
CA TYR A 162 -0.82 -11.95 -6.69
C TYR A 162 -1.71 -12.33 -5.53
N MET A 163 -2.61 -11.44 -5.16
CA MET A 163 -3.80 -11.80 -4.40
C MET A 163 -4.75 -12.54 -5.35
N ASN A 164 -4.51 -13.80 -5.58
CA ASN A 164 -5.37 -14.64 -6.38
C ASN A 164 -5.70 -15.92 -5.61
N LEU A 165 -6.53 -16.74 -6.22
CA LEU A 165 -6.96 -18.04 -5.72
C LEU A 165 -5.83 -18.90 -5.13
N LYS A 166 -4.57 -18.65 -5.48
CA LYS A 166 -3.39 -19.34 -4.92
C LYS A 166 -3.14 -19.04 -3.45
N LEU A 167 -3.44 -17.83 -2.94
CA LEU A 167 -3.40 -17.59 -1.49
C LEU A 167 -4.44 -18.45 -0.79
N VAL A 168 -5.66 -18.40 -1.26
CA VAL A 168 -6.77 -19.17 -0.67
C VAL A 168 -6.59 -20.66 -0.86
N SER A 169 -6.14 -21.11 -2.04
CA SER A 169 -5.82 -22.53 -2.31
C SER A 169 -4.59 -23.02 -1.54
N GLY A 170 -3.68 -22.14 -1.20
CA GLY A 170 -2.55 -22.40 -0.29
C GLY A 170 -2.93 -22.37 1.20
N GLY A 171 -4.20 -22.16 1.53
CA GLY A 171 -4.67 -22.11 2.90
C GLY A 171 -4.38 -20.80 3.63
N GLU A 172 -4.10 -19.71 2.89
CA GLU A 172 -3.87 -18.40 3.46
C GLU A 172 -5.09 -17.48 3.27
N PHE A 173 -5.63 -16.95 4.37
CA PHE A 173 -6.73 -15.99 4.34
C PHE A 173 -6.19 -14.56 4.51
N PRO A 174 -6.19 -13.72 3.45
CA PRO A 174 -5.58 -12.40 3.46
C PRO A 174 -6.48 -11.36 4.14
N TYR A 175 -6.69 -11.48 5.44
CA TYR A 175 -7.58 -10.58 6.18
C TYR A 175 -7.08 -9.13 6.24
N GLY A 176 -5.79 -8.90 6.02
CA GLY A 176 -5.23 -7.55 5.92
C GLY A 176 -5.55 -6.82 4.61
N SER A 177 -6.12 -7.53 3.63
CA SER A 177 -6.56 -6.94 2.37
C SER A 177 -7.91 -6.24 2.52
N SER A 178 -8.03 -5.05 1.94
CA SER A 178 -9.26 -4.27 1.90
C SER A 178 -10.44 -5.04 1.30
N PHE A 179 -10.21 -5.78 0.20
CA PHE A 179 -11.23 -6.62 -0.42
C PHE A 179 -11.81 -7.64 0.56
N THR A 180 -10.96 -8.34 1.30
CA THR A 180 -11.37 -9.33 2.29
C THR A 180 -12.08 -8.68 3.47
N SER A 181 -11.57 -7.53 3.94
CA SER A 181 -12.19 -6.75 5.02
C SER A 181 -13.59 -6.25 4.63
N GLY A 182 -13.79 -5.86 3.39
CA GLY A 182 -15.09 -5.44 2.88
C GLY A 182 -16.13 -6.55 2.86
N LEU A 183 -15.73 -7.76 2.45
CA LEU A 183 -16.63 -8.93 2.34
C LEU A 183 -16.90 -9.62 3.69
N PHE A 184 -15.91 -9.70 4.57
CA PHE A 184 -15.95 -10.53 5.79
C PHE A 184 -15.74 -9.70 7.06
N ARG A 185 -16.34 -8.51 7.15
CA ARG A 185 -16.12 -7.50 8.21
C ARG A 185 -16.02 -8.07 9.62
N LYS A 186 -17.04 -8.84 10.06
CA LYS A 186 -17.09 -9.42 11.41
C LYS A 186 -15.97 -10.45 11.63
N THR A 187 -15.71 -11.31 10.64
CA THR A 187 -14.64 -12.30 10.71
C THR A 187 -13.28 -11.64 10.79
N VAL A 188 -13.03 -10.63 9.95
CA VAL A 188 -11.77 -9.87 9.96
C VAL A 188 -11.58 -9.15 11.29
N TYR A 189 -12.61 -8.49 11.81
CA TYR A 189 -12.57 -7.85 13.13
C TYR A 189 -12.17 -8.85 14.23
N ASN A 190 -12.81 -10.00 14.29
CA ASN A 190 -12.50 -11.04 15.28
C ASN A 190 -11.06 -11.57 15.14
N ILE A 191 -10.55 -11.68 13.90
CA ILE A 191 -9.16 -12.08 13.65
C ILE A 191 -8.22 -11.01 14.19
N ILE A 192 -8.44 -9.75 13.85
CA ILE A 192 -7.61 -8.61 14.31
C ILE A 192 -7.56 -8.58 15.83
N GLU A 193 -8.71 -8.67 16.49
CA GLU A 193 -8.80 -8.68 17.96
C GLU A 193 -8.02 -9.86 18.56
N ARG A 194 -8.12 -11.04 17.97
CA ARG A 194 -7.35 -12.22 18.40
C ARG A 194 -5.84 -12.00 18.22
N GLU A 195 -5.40 -11.43 17.10
CA GLU A 195 -4.00 -11.14 16.84
C GLU A 195 -3.44 -10.16 17.88
N PHE A 196 -4.17 -9.09 18.21
CA PHE A 196 -3.79 -8.15 19.25
C PHE A 196 -3.71 -8.80 20.62
N LYS A 197 -4.69 -9.62 20.99
CA LYS A 197 -4.67 -10.38 22.28
C LYS A 197 -3.48 -11.35 22.37
N ALA A 198 -2.99 -11.82 21.23
CA ALA A 198 -1.80 -12.66 21.15
C ALA A 198 -0.48 -11.85 21.04
N GLY A 199 -0.53 -10.52 21.21
CA GLY A 199 0.64 -9.64 21.15
C GLY A 199 1.21 -9.45 19.73
N ARG A 200 0.45 -9.79 18.68
CA ARG A 200 0.87 -9.57 17.29
C ARG A 200 0.24 -8.30 16.73
N SER A 201 0.98 -7.63 15.86
CA SER A 201 0.53 -6.39 15.19
C SER A 201 0.15 -6.68 13.75
N PRO A 202 -1.15 -6.81 13.43
CA PRO A 202 -1.58 -7.01 12.05
C PRO A 202 -1.39 -5.76 11.21
N VAL A 203 -0.99 -5.95 9.96
CA VAL A 203 -0.91 -4.91 8.93
C VAL A 203 -2.09 -5.07 7.98
N ILE A 204 -2.89 -4.03 7.88
CA ILE A 204 -4.05 -3.97 6.99
C ILE A 204 -3.94 -2.77 6.06
N PHE A 205 -4.57 -2.82 4.90
CA PHE A 205 -4.66 -1.67 4.01
C PHE A 205 -6.09 -1.44 3.54
N LEU A 206 -6.40 -0.18 3.26
CA LEU A 206 -7.66 0.28 2.73
C LEU A 206 -7.40 1.20 1.54
N HIS A 207 -8.39 1.29 0.64
CA HIS A 207 -8.37 2.28 -0.42
C HIS A 207 -9.31 3.44 -0.08
N PRO A 208 -9.05 4.65 -0.58
CA PRO A 208 -9.89 5.82 -0.32
C PRO A 208 -11.38 5.60 -0.61
N TYR A 209 -11.70 4.91 -1.71
CA TYR A 209 -13.09 4.63 -2.11
C TYR A 209 -13.82 3.61 -1.21
N GLU A 210 -13.13 2.97 -0.29
CA GLU A 210 -13.71 2.07 0.71
C GLU A 210 -14.07 2.81 2.01
N ILE A 211 -13.48 4.00 2.20
CA ILE A 211 -13.68 4.85 3.38
C ILE A 211 -14.70 5.94 3.06
N VAL A 212 -14.55 6.60 1.93
CA VAL A 212 -15.40 7.70 1.51
C VAL A 212 -15.88 7.50 0.07
N THR A 213 -17.12 7.88 -0.20
CA THR A 213 -17.64 7.99 -1.56
C THR A 213 -17.64 9.48 -1.92
N PRO A 214 -16.70 9.94 -2.76
CA PRO A 214 -16.72 11.34 -3.19
C PRO A 214 -18.02 11.64 -3.93
N LYS A 215 -18.59 12.78 -3.64
CA LYS A 215 -19.79 13.30 -4.34
C LYS A 215 -19.43 13.82 -5.71
#